data_e0d2220f6504270f425ab11088a4c3d1
#
_entry.id   e0d2220f6504270f425ab11088a4c3d1
#
_cell.length_a   1.000
_cell.length_b   1.000
_cell.length_c   1.000
_cell.angle_alpha   90.00
_cell.angle_beta   90.00
_cell.angle_gamma   90.00
#
_symmetry.space_group_name_H-M   'P 1'
#
loop_
_entity.id
_entity.type
_entity.pdbx_description
1 polymer ?
#
loop_
_entity_poly.entity_id
_entity_poly.type
_entity_poly.pdbx_seq_one_letter_code
_entity_poly.pdbx_strand_id
1 'polypeptide(L)'
;MKTTYHSNVVSKARYKQSWRDGNISATRYKRACPDARVSNKYEDINLHVDFWHGEDGVDVKGNNLPDEIWVEFANVLGKPGWTKGAAKWIAFEMCEVGGFIRVERQELLEWCYKNVSPEKVTSKTNAYRKIYQRKGRQDKITKLIIEDLKQLNSYNIITYSKEY
;
A
#
# COMPACT_ATOMS: atom_id res chain seq x y z
N MET A 1 8.18 28.59 23.89
CA MET A 1 9.05 27.43 23.56
C MET A 1 8.51 26.12 24.14
N LYS A 2 7.27 25.70 23.80
CA LYS A 2 6.69 24.43 24.29
C LYS A 2 5.92 23.63 23.23
N THR A 3 6.20 23.83 21.95
CA THR A 3 5.43 23.18 20.86
C THR A 3 6.15 22.05 20.16
N THR A 4 7.42 21.79 20.43
CA THR A 4 8.24 20.79 19.74
C THR A 4 8.18 19.38 20.35
N TYR A 5 7.80 19.26 21.62
CA TYR A 5 7.81 17.97 22.30
C TYR A 5 6.56 17.11 22.03
N HIS A 6 5.41 17.73 21.81
CA HIS A 6 4.16 17.00 21.54
C HIS A 6 4.08 16.44 20.12
N SER A 7 4.63 17.14 19.13
CA SER A 7 4.61 16.66 17.74
C SER A 7 5.49 15.41 17.51
N ASN A 8 6.63 15.33 18.20
CA ASN A 8 7.55 14.19 18.08
C ASN A 8 7.04 12.91 18.77
N VAL A 9 6.30 13.05 19.86
CA VAL A 9 5.71 11.90 20.58
C VAL A 9 4.54 11.32 19.77
N VAL A 10 3.69 12.17 19.21
CA VAL A 10 2.56 11.75 18.37
C VAL A 10 3.05 11.11 17.08
N SER A 11 4.11 11.62 16.45
CA SER A 11 4.68 11.04 15.22
C SER A 11 5.30 9.67 15.47
N LYS A 12 6.02 9.48 16.58
CA LYS A 12 6.59 8.18 16.98
C LYS A 12 5.51 7.15 17.32
N ALA A 13 4.43 7.54 17.99
CA ALA A 13 3.32 6.65 18.32
C ALA A 13 2.58 6.21 17.05
N ARG A 14 2.31 7.13 16.11
CA ARG A 14 1.70 6.82 14.80
C ARG A 14 2.61 5.91 13.95
N TYR A 15 3.91 6.14 13.93
CA TYR A 15 4.86 5.30 13.22
C TYR A 15 4.87 3.86 13.77
N LYS A 16 4.89 3.70 15.10
CA LYS A 16 4.81 2.38 15.75
C LYS A 16 3.48 1.67 15.46
N GLN A 17 2.37 2.40 15.44
CA GLN A 17 1.06 1.83 15.10
C GLN A 17 1.00 1.39 13.65
N SER A 18 1.44 2.21 12.71
CA SER A 18 1.52 1.87 11.29
C SER A 18 2.38 0.63 11.03
N TRP A 19 3.51 0.51 11.73
CA TRP A 19 4.38 -0.65 11.62
C TRP A 19 3.73 -1.93 12.18
N ARG A 20 3.01 -1.84 13.29
CA ARG A 20 2.23 -2.95 13.85
C ARG A 20 1.12 -3.39 12.89
N ASP A 21 0.38 -2.46 12.31
CA ASP A 21 -0.69 -2.73 11.36
C ASP A 21 -0.15 -3.43 10.10
N GLY A 22 0.99 -2.99 9.59
CA GLY A 22 1.68 -3.62 8.47
C GLY A 22 2.12 -5.06 8.78
N ASN A 23 2.66 -5.31 9.98
CA ASN A 23 3.04 -6.66 10.42
C ASN A 23 1.84 -7.59 10.59
N ILE A 24 0.71 -7.08 11.06
CA ILE A 24 -0.54 -7.85 11.17
C ILE A 24 -1.03 -8.28 9.79
N SER A 25 -1.06 -7.37 8.82
CA SER A 25 -1.46 -7.66 7.44
C SER A 25 -0.52 -8.67 6.77
N ALA A 26 0.79 -8.54 6.96
CA ALA A 26 1.78 -9.48 6.45
C ALA A 26 1.59 -10.88 7.07
N THR A 27 1.32 -10.97 8.37
CA THR A 27 1.04 -12.24 9.05
C THR A 27 -0.22 -12.91 8.48
N ARG A 28 -1.28 -12.15 8.24
CA ARG A 28 -2.52 -12.69 7.64
C ARG A 28 -2.28 -13.14 6.20
N TYR A 29 -1.48 -12.41 5.43
CA TYR A 29 -1.10 -12.82 4.07
C TYR A 29 -0.34 -14.14 4.08
N LYS A 30 0.63 -14.31 4.98
CA LYS A 30 1.38 -15.57 5.12
C LYS A 30 0.48 -16.75 5.50
N ARG A 31 -0.53 -16.53 6.34
CA ARG A 31 -1.53 -17.56 6.66
C ARG A 31 -2.40 -17.92 5.45
N ALA A 32 -2.82 -16.92 4.66
CA ALA A 32 -3.59 -17.14 3.44
C ALA A 32 -2.77 -17.82 2.32
N CYS A 33 -1.47 -17.58 2.30
CA CYS A 33 -0.52 -18.12 1.32
C CYS A 33 0.67 -18.80 2.03
N PRO A 34 0.48 -19.98 2.62
CA PRO A 34 1.51 -20.63 3.44
C PRO A 34 2.77 -21.00 2.65
N ASP A 35 2.68 -21.22 1.34
CA ASP A 35 3.80 -21.55 0.47
C ASP A 35 4.67 -20.33 0.08
N ALA A 36 4.20 -19.11 0.35
CA ALA A 36 4.97 -17.91 0.07
C ALA A 36 6.23 -17.84 0.95
N ARG A 37 7.39 -17.59 0.34
CA ARG A 37 8.64 -17.34 1.07
C ARG A 37 8.62 -15.91 1.62
N VAL A 38 8.99 -15.74 2.88
CA VAL A 38 9.16 -14.42 3.50
C VAL A 38 10.43 -13.76 2.96
N SER A 39 10.37 -12.49 2.60
CA SER A 39 11.53 -11.72 2.18
C SER A 39 12.54 -11.54 3.31
N ASN A 40 13.82 -11.44 2.94
CA ASN A 40 14.84 -10.98 3.86
C ASN A 40 14.78 -9.44 4.00
N LYS A 41 15.56 -8.89 4.93
CA LYS A 41 15.56 -7.45 5.21
C LYS A 41 15.95 -6.58 4.00
N TYR A 42 16.85 -7.06 3.15
CA TYR A 42 17.25 -6.33 1.94
C TYR A 42 16.11 -6.26 0.92
N GLU A 43 15.45 -7.37 0.69
CA GLU A 43 14.31 -7.49 -0.24
C GLU A 43 13.14 -6.61 0.21
N ASP A 44 12.82 -6.60 1.50
CA ASP A 44 11.76 -5.78 2.09
C ASP A 44 12.07 -4.28 1.93
N ILE A 45 13.25 -3.84 2.37
CA ILE A 45 13.59 -2.41 2.40
C ILE A 45 13.90 -1.84 1.02
N ASN A 46 14.67 -2.57 0.20
CA ASN A 46 15.21 -2.02 -1.05
C ASN A 46 14.39 -2.39 -2.28
N LEU A 47 13.71 -3.54 -2.26
CA LEU A 47 12.89 -4.01 -3.38
C LEU A 47 11.40 -3.77 -3.17
N HIS A 48 10.98 -3.39 -1.96
CA HIS A 48 9.57 -3.32 -1.56
C HIS A 48 8.83 -4.63 -1.85
N VAL A 49 9.41 -5.74 -1.39
CA VAL A 49 8.84 -7.08 -1.53
C VAL A 49 8.76 -7.71 -0.16
N ASP A 50 7.56 -8.12 0.26
CA ASP A 50 7.32 -8.78 1.55
C ASP A 50 7.38 -10.30 1.42
N PHE A 51 6.90 -10.84 0.31
CA PHE A 51 6.80 -12.28 0.06
C PHE A 51 7.15 -12.62 -1.39
N TRP A 52 7.52 -13.89 -1.60
CA TRP A 52 7.82 -14.45 -2.89
C TRP A 52 7.02 -15.72 -3.17
N HIS A 53 6.37 -15.75 -4.31
CA HIS A 53 5.79 -16.94 -4.92
C HIS A 53 6.69 -17.36 -6.09
N GLY A 54 7.68 -18.23 -5.85
CA GLY A 54 8.74 -18.48 -6.82
C GLY A 54 9.53 -17.20 -7.09
N GLU A 55 9.53 -16.72 -8.33
CA GLU A 55 10.19 -15.48 -8.74
C GLU A 55 9.29 -14.24 -8.65
N ASP A 56 8.02 -14.41 -8.35
CA ASP A 56 7.04 -13.33 -8.28
C ASP A 56 7.00 -12.72 -6.88
N GLY A 57 7.51 -11.49 -6.74
CA GLY A 57 7.46 -10.73 -5.50
C GLY A 57 6.09 -10.13 -5.24
N VAL A 58 5.69 -10.08 -3.97
CA VAL A 58 4.44 -9.47 -3.49
C VAL A 58 4.74 -8.44 -2.41
N ASP A 59 4.20 -7.25 -2.58
CA ASP A 59 4.20 -6.18 -1.57
C ASP A 59 2.80 -6.12 -0.94
N VAL A 60 2.70 -6.35 0.37
CA VAL A 60 1.44 -6.40 1.11
C VAL A 60 1.15 -5.04 1.75
N LYS A 61 0.00 -4.48 1.45
CA LYS A 61 -0.46 -3.21 1.99
C LYS A 61 -1.62 -3.41 2.96
N GLY A 62 -1.38 -3.09 4.24
CA GLY A 62 -2.45 -2.98 5.23
C GLY A 62 -3.39 -1.82 4.88
N ASN A 63 -4.67 -2.04 5.08
CA ASN A 63 -5.68 -1.04 4.80
C ASN A 63 -6.80 -1.10 5.84
N ASN A 64 -7.12 0.06 6.43
CA ASN A 64 -8.17 0.22 7.43
C ASN A 64 -9.45 0.82 6.84
N LEU A 65 -9.47 1.11 5.53
CA LEU A 65 -10.62 1.65 4.84
C LEU A 65 -11.41 0.53 4.16
N PRO A 66 -12.74 0.56 4.17
CA PRO A 66 -13.53 -0.55 3.64
C PRO A 66 -13.50 -0.66 2.12
N ASP A 67 -13.45 0.46 1.41
CA ASP A 67 -13.63 0.54 -0.04
C ASP A 67 -12.59 1.41 -0.76
N GLU A 68 -11.65 1.99 -0.03
CA GLU A 68 -10.63 2.90 -0.55
C GLU A 68 -9.23 2.37 -0.32
N ILE A 69 -8.32 2.68 -1.25
CA ILE A 69 -6.89 2.41 -1.12
C ILE A 69 -6.06 3.66 -1.43
N TRP A 70 -4.85 3.69 -0.90
CA TRP A 70 -3.86 4.70 -1.24
C TRP A 70 -2.76 4.10 -2.10
N VAL A 71 -2.44 4.78 -3.20
CA VAL A 71 -1.36 4.43 -4.12
C VAL A 71 -0.24 5.46 -3.99
N GLU A 72 0.98 5.01 -3.73
CA GLU A 72 2.14 5.88 -3.48
C GLU A 72 3.09 5.91 -4.69
N PHE A 73 3.26 7.08 -5.28
CA PHE A 73 4.20 7.32 -6.37
C PHE A 73 5.56 7.85 -5.87
N ALA A 74 5.55 8.62 -4.79
CA ALA A 74 6.73 9.09 -4.11
C ALA A 74 6.51 9.04 -2.59
N ASN A 75 7.53 8.66 -1.84
CA ASN A 75 7.48 8.61 -0.40
C ASN A 75 7.67 10.00 0.25
N VAL A 76 7.61 10.07 1.57
CA VAL A 76 7.70 11.32 2.33
C VAL A 76 9.01 12.10 2.12
N LEU A 77 10.06 11.46 1.62
CA LEU A 77 11.35 12.05 1.28
C LEU A 77 11.48 12.36 -0.22
N GLY A 78 10.42 12.19 -1.02
CA GLY A 78 10.41 12.41 -2.45
C GLY A 78 11.10 11.31 -3.29
N LYS A 79 11.52 10.21 -2.66
CA LYS A 79 12.07 9.04 -3.34
C LYS A 79 10.95 8.24 -4.01
N PRO A 80 11.26 7.41 -5.02
CA PRO A 80 10.25 6.54 -5.63
C PRO A 80 9.47 5.74 -4.60
N GLY A 81 8.14 5.75 -4.70
CA GLY A 81 7.26 4.97 -3.86
C GLY A 81 7.20 3.50 -4.29
N TRP A 82 6.40 2.71 -3.58
CA TRP A 82 6.29 1.27 -3.83
C TRP A 82 5.73 0.91 -5.21
N THR A 83 4.98 1.80 -5.87
CA THR A 83 4.52 1.59 -7.26
C THR A 83 5.68 1.43 -8.25
N LYS A 84 6.86 1.90 -7.89
CA LYS A 84 8.11 1.78 -8.66
C LYS A 84 9.07 0.76 -8.05
N GLY A 85 8.61 -0.05 -7.11
CA GLY A 85 9.38 -1.14 -6.52
C GLY A 85 9.54 -2.34 -7.45
N ALA A 86 10.11 -3.42 -6.93
CA ALA A 86 10.39 -4.64 -7.68
C ALA A 86 9.30 -5.73 -7.55
N ALA A 87 8.29 -5.52 -6.71
CA ALA A 87 7.20 -6.47 -6.59
C ALA A 87 6.43 -6.61 -7.90
N LYS A 88 6.10 -7.83 -8.28
CA LYS A 88 5.17 -8.09 -9.38
C LYS A 88 3.74 -7.78 -8.96
N TRP A 89 3.38 -8.16 -7.74
CA TRP A 89 2.04 -8.06 -7.20
C TRP A 89 1.97 -7.10 -6.02
N ILE A 90 0.88 -6.34 -5.95
CA ILE A 90 0.48 -5.59 -4.76
C ILE A 90 -0.76 -6.25 -4.20
N ALA A 91 -0.75 -6.60 -2.92
CA ALA A 91 -1.86 -7.19 -2.19
C ALA A 91 -2.40 -6.21 -1.15
N PHE A 92 -3.56 -5.64 -1.42
CA PHE A 92 -4.25 -4.74 -0.49
C PHE A 92 -5.17 -5.55 0.43
N GLU A 93 -4.95 -5.46 1.74
CA GLU A 93 -5.88 -6.06 2.69
C GLU A 93 -7.21 -5.31 2.69
N MET A 94 -8.29 -6.01 2.39
CA MET A 94 -9.64 -5.46 2.32
C MET A 94 -10.59 -6.30 3.17
N CYS A 95 -10.94 -5.78 4.33
CA CYS A 95 -11.81 -6.50 5.28
C CYS A 95 -13.16 -6.89 4.68
N GLU A 96 -13.73 -6.06 3.80
CA GLU A 96 -15.03 -6.33 3.18
C GLU A 96 -15.04 -7.53 2.24
N VAL A 97 -13.90 -7.82 1.58
CA VAL A 97 -13.79 -9.03 0.75
C VAL A 97 -13.31 -10.25 1.57
N GLY A 98 -13.02 -10.07 2.84
CA GLY A 98 -12.50 -11.13 3.71
C GLY A 98 -11.13 -11.64 3.29
N GLY A 99 -10.23 -10.75 2.88
CA GLY A 99 -8.91 -11.12 2.40
C GLY A 99 -8.15 -9.97 1.76
N PHE A 100 -7.49 -10.28 0.65
CA PHE A 100 -6.65 -9.34 -0.10
C PHE A 100 -7.15 -9.19 -1.53
N ILE A 101 -7.22 -7.96 -2.02
CA ILE A 101 -7.28 -7.68 -3.45
C ILE A 101 -5.85 -7.62 -3.96
N ARG A 102 -5.53 -8.44 -4.96
CA ARG A 102 -4.22 -8.51 -5.56
C ARG A 102 -4.28 -8.05 -7.00
N VAL A 103 -3.35 -7.16 -7.39
CA VAL A 103 -3.21 -6.66 -8.76
C VAL A 103 -1.73 -6.62 -9.14
N GLU A 104 -1.42 -6.70 -10.43
CA GLU A 104 -0.06 -6.47 -10.91
C GLU A 104 0.33 -5.00 -10.72
N ARG A 105 1.49 -4.78 -10.10
CA ARG A 105 2.02 -3.45 -9.81
C ARG A 105 2.18 -2.60 -11.07
N GLN A 106 2.73 -3.18 -12.13
CA GLN A 106 2.98 -2.46 -13.38
C GLN A 106 1.66 -2.06 -14.06
N GLU A 107 0.68 -2.96 -14.11
CA GLU A 107 -0.65 -2.66 -14.65
C GLU A 107 -1.35 -1.55 -13.84
N LEU A 108 -1.27 -1.61 -12.52
CA LEU A 108 -1.80 -0.56 -11.65
C LEU A 108 -1.13 0.80 -11.94
N LEU A 109 0.19 0.83 -12.07
CA LEU A 109 0.93 2.05 -12.35
C LEU A 109 0.54 2.65 -13.71
N GLU A 110 0.44 1.82 -14.75
CA GLU A 110 0.01 2.26 -16.09
C GLU A 110 -1.44 2.75 -16.10
N TRP A 111 -2.32 2.07 -15.37
CA TRP A 111 -3.70 2.52 -15.20
C TRP A 111 -3.75 3.89 -14.50
N CYS A 112 -2.95 4.10 -13.47
CA CYS A 112 -2.86 5.38 -12.78
C CYS A 112 -2.37 6.50 -13.71
N TYR A 113 -1.37 6.27 -14.55
CA TYR A 113 -0.92 7.28 -15.52
C TYR A 113 -2.01 7.72 -16.50
N LYS A 114 -2.94 6.84 -16.82
CA LYS A 114 -4.07 7.15 -17.73
C LYS A 114 -5.25 7.80 -17.02
N ASN A 115 -5.50 7.48 -15.76
CA ASN A 115 -6.75 7.78 -15.07
C ASN A 115 -6.61 8.72 -13.89
N VAL A 116 -5.41 8.95 -13.38
CA VAL A 116 -5.14 9.89 -12.28
C VAL A 116 -4.75 11.24 -12.86
N SER A 117 -5.46 12.29 -12.46
CA SER A 117 -5.14 13.67 -12.85
C SER A 117 -3.81 14.10 -12.21
N PRO A 118 -2.94 14.84 -12.95
CA PRO A 118 -1.75 15.45 -12.38
C PRO A 118 -2.04 16.63 -11.44
N GLU A 119 -3.30 17.01 -11.30
CA GLU A 119 -3.73 18.08 -10.39
C GLU A 119 -3.31 17.78 -8.96
N LYS A 120 -2.61 18.71 -8.34
CA LYS A 120 -2.18 18.62 -6.95
C LYS A 120 -3.24 19.14 -6.02
N VAL A 121 -3.56 18.37 -4.98
CA VAL A 121 -4.49 18.74 -3.93
C VAL A 121 -3.83 18.60 -2.57
N THR A 122 -4.26 19.42 -1.62
CA THR A 122 -3.74 19.44 -0.24
C THR A 122 -4.74 18.87 0.77
N SER A 123 -5.95 18.59 0.34
CA SER A 123 -7.00 17.96 1.15
C SER A 123 -7.16 16.50 0.81
N LYS A 124 -7.16 15.66 1.84
CA LYS A 124 -7.44 14.23 1.74
C LYS A 124 -8.81 13.93 1.11
N THR A 125 -9.79 14.80 1.35
CA THR A 125 -11.14 14.67 0.80
C THR A 125 -11.16 14.78 -0.72
N ASN A 126 -10.24 15.56 -1.30
CA ASN A 126 -10.16 15.81 -2.76
C ASN A 126 -9.15 14.90 -3.46
N ALA A 127 -8.64 13.88 -2.78
CA ALA A 127 -7.52 13.06 -3.27
C ALA A 127 -7.93 11.98 -4.29
N TYR A 128 -9.21 11.74 -4.49
CA TYR A 128 -9.68 10.72 -5.42
C TYR A 128 -9.24 11.02 -6.86
N ARG A 129 -8.43 10.12 -7.40
CA ARG A 129 -7.80 10.23 -8.74
C ARG A 129 -7.06 11.56 -8.97
N LYS A 130 -6.48 12.15 -7.90
CA LYS A 130 -5.65 13.36 -7.94
C LYS A 130 -4.39 13.16 -7.13
N ILE A 131 -3.38 13.99 -7.33
CA ILE A 131 -2.13 13.91 -6.58
C ILE A 131 -2.27 14.64 -5.25
N TYR A 132 -2.43 13.90 -4.19
CA TYR A 132 -2.43 14.41 -2.84
C TYR A 132 -1.00 14.50 -2.31
N GLN A 133 -0.62 15.69 -1.90
CA GLN A 133 0.67 15.98 -1.27
C GLN A 133 0.42 16.63 0.07
N ARG A 134 0.82 15.96 1.13
CA ARG A 134 0.67 16.46 2.50
C ARG A 134 1.59 17.65 2.73
N LYS A 135 1.09 18.67 3.45
CA LYS A 135 1.88 19.85 3.80
C LYS A 135 3.17 19.46 4.53
N GLY A 136 4.31 20.02 4.09
CA GLY A 136 5.62 19.77 4.66
C GLY A 136 6.23 18.40 4.33
N ARG A 137 5.63 17.64 3.40
CA ARG A 137 6.12 16.34 2.93
C ARG A 137 6.32 16.34 1.42
N GLN A 138 7.14 15.43 0.92
CA GLN A 138 7.42 15.29 -0.51
C GLN A 138 6.68 14.10 -1.13
N ASP A 139 5.84 13.42 -0.37
CA ASP A 139 5.09 12.28 -0.86
C ASP A 139 4.04 12.70 -1.91
N LYS A 140 3.83 11.80 -2.86
CA LYS A 140 2.80 11.92 -3.90
C LYS A 140 1.98 10.64 -3.85
N ILE A 141 0.76 10.78 -3.39
CA ILE A 141 -0.17 9.66 -3.27
C ILE A 141 -1.50 10.00 -3.94
N THR A 142 -2.22 8.99 -4.34
CA THR A 142 -3.59 9.15 -4.84
C THR A 142 -4.52 8.17 -4.13
N LYS A 143 -5.79 8.56 -4.02
CA LYS A 143 -6.84 7.68 -3.53
C LYS A 143 -7.53 7.01 -4.71
N LEU A 144 -7.72 5.71 -4.63
CA LEU A 144 -8.55 4.92 -5.53
C LEU A 144 -9.63 4.18 -4.72
N ILE A 145 -10.64 3.69 -5.41
CA ILE A 145 -11.68 2.84 -4.84
C ILE A 145 -11.57 1.42 -5.40
N ILE A 146 -12.22 0.46 -4.76
CA ILE A 146 -12.19 -0.95 -5.21
C ILE A 146 -12.69 -1.08 -6.65
N GLU A 147 -13.70 -0.32 -7.07
CA GLU A 147 -14.22 -0.34 -8.44
C GLU A 147 -13.16 0.04 -9.48
N ASP A 148 -12.19 0.89 -9.12
CA ASP A 148 -11.05 1.20 -10.00
C ASP A 148 -10.15 -0.01 -10.19
N LEU A 149 -9.89 -0.76 -9.12
CA LEU A 149 -9.06 -1.97 -9.18
C LEU A 149 -9.71 -3.09 -9.98
N LYS A 150 -11.03 -3.18 -9.96
CA LYS A 150 -11.79 -4.17 -10.76
C LYS A 150 -11.64 -3.97 -12.26
N GLN A 151 -11.20 -2.80 -12.71
CA GLN A 151 -10.91 -2.51 -14.12
C GLN A 151 -9.59 -3.13 -14.61
N LEU A 152 -8.72 -3.53 -13.69
CA LEU A 152 -7.45 -4.17 -14.01
C LEU A 152 -7.66 -5.63 -14.42
N ASN A 153 -7.00 -6.08 -15.49
CA ASN A 153 -7.07 -7.46 -15.94
C ASN A 153 -6.51 -8.45 -14.92
N SER A 154 -5.50 -8.00 -14.16
CA SER A 154 -4.83 -8.79 -13.13
C SER A 154 -5.58 -8.86 -11.80
N TYR A 155 -6.70 -8.14 -11.65
CA TYR A 155 -7.50 -8.14 -10.43
C TYR A 155 -7.87 -9.55 -9.99
N ASN A 156 -7.54 -9.91 -8.76
CA ASN A 156 -7.94 -11.16 -8.15
C ASN A 156 -8.03 -11.03 -6.62
N ILE A 157 -8.73 -11.94 -5.98
CA ILE A 157 -8.97 -11.96 -4.53
C ILE A 157 -8.30 -13.19 -3.93
N ILE A 158 -7.56 -12.97 -2.84
CA ILE A 158 -7.04 -14.03 -1.97
C ILE A 158 -7.79 -13.92 -0.65
N THR A 159 -8.63 -14.90 -0.36
CA THR A 159 -9.39 -14.93 0.89
C THR A 159 -8.52 -15.35 2.08
N TYR A 160 -8.86 -14.87 3.28
CA TYR A 160 -8.28 -15.40 4.50
C TYR A 160 -8.49 -16.90 4.59
N SER A 161 -7.52 -17.63 5.14
CA SER A 161 -7.74 -19.02 5.52
C SER A 161 -8.84 -19.06 6.58
N LYS A 162 -9.85 -19.90 6.38
CA LYS A 162 -10.82 -20.18 7.43
C LYS A 162 -10.06 -20.79 8.59
N GLU A 163 -10.10 -20.15 9.75
CA GLU A 163 -9.71 -20.79 10.99
C GLU A 163 -10.72 -21.92 11.24
N TYR A 164 -10.26 -23.16 11.21
CA TYR A 164 -11.02 -24.32 11.65
C TYR A 164 -10.87 -24.47 13.17
#